data_b4c22782365a96ef2d419d7a20392d98
#
_entry.id   b4c22782365a96ef2d419d7a20392d98
#
_cell.length_a   1.000
_cell.length_b   1.000
_cell.length_c   1.000
_cell.angle_alpha   90.00
_cell.angle_beta   90.00
_cell.angle_gamma   90.00
#
_symmetry.space_group_name_H-M   'P 1'
#
loop_
_entity.id
_entity.type
_entity.pdbx_description
1 polymer ?
#
loop_
_entity_poly.entity_id
_entity_poly.type
_entity_poly.pdbx_seq_one_letter_code
_entity_poly.pdbx_strand_id
1 'polypeptide(L)'
;MPTPSPVTYPLGGPVIANNQITVDLALNQPALITRRISDLTLQKFIAPLIFTSSGQAVTGGAVRYQQATANELYTSRDIEQRGPTDEYPTVTADRLDEKLAKVEDWGGKFPISDEARKRNNVTELNRNTTALSNTIVRKVNTRTIAALDAAITALGGAGTFVGKNWSTAVTNGVSPTANNALPQSDFAKAQLLADQDELGVTYNLWIVNPQEAANLATTYGPALQALLDYYKIELFSSNRVTAGTAYVAERGAVGFLDYEEGLTTESWREPGKKTSWVQSYVLPVFGVTNPYSVRKVTGLAG
;
A
#
# COMPACT_ATOMS: atom_id res chain seq x y z
N MET A 1 -25.50 40.46 -14.44
CA MET A 1 -26.30 40.17 -13.26
C MET A 1 -25.38 40.18 -12.05
N PRO A 2 -25.68 40.93 -10.98
CA PRO A 2 -24.85 40.86 -9.78
C PRO A 2 -24.97 39.48 -9.18
N THR A 3 -23.83 38.86 -8.87
CA THR A 3 -23.75 37.60 -8.14
C THR A 3 -24.39 37.78 -6.77
N PRO A 4 -25.33 36.93 -6.36
CA PRO A 4 -25.94 37.04 -5.03
C PRO A 4 -24.85 36.89 -3.98
N SER A 5 -24.81 37.83 -3.03
CA SER A 5 -23.93 37.72 -1.87
C SER A 5 -24.26 36.43 -1.10
N PRO A 6 -23.26 35.68 -0.62
CA PRO A 6 -23.53 34.49 0.14
C PRO A 6 -24.35 34.84 1.39
N VAL A 7 -25.48 34.16 1.56
CA VAL A 7 -26.35 34.35 2.72
C VAL A 7 -25.65 33.82 3.96
N THR A 8 -25.22 34.72 4.82
CA THR A 8 -24.47 34.44 6.07
C THR A 8 -25.38 34.29 7.29
N TYR A 9 -26.61 33.87 7.12
CA TYR A 9 -27.54 33.72 8.24
C TYR A 9 -27.31 32.39 8.98
N PRO A 10 -27.28 32.38 10.31
CA PRO A 10 -27.13 31.18 11.11
C PRO A 10 -28.23 30.12 10.89
N LEU A 11 -29.36 30.53 10.31
CA LEU A 11 -30.53 29.70 10.01
C LEU A 11 -30.72 29.46 8.50
N GLY A 12 -29.82 29.97 7.66
CA GLY A 12 -29.83 29.68 6.23
C GLY A 12 -29.39 28.23 5.98
N GLY A 13 -30.06 27.60 4.99
CA GLY A 13 -29.59 26.28 4.53
C GLY A 13 -28.15 26.30 4.01
N PRO A 14 -27.51 25.16 3.91
CA PRO A 14 -26.12 25.05 3.38
C PRO A 14 -26.07 25.61 1.96
N VAL A 15 -25.14 26.50 1.69
CA VAL A 15 -24.98 27.17 0.40
C VAL A 15 -23.61 26.86 -0.21
N ILE A 16 -23.59 26.56 -1.51
CA ILE A 16 -22.35 26.50 -2.29
C ILE A 16 -22.07 27.92 -2.77
N ALA A 17 -21.04 28.56 -2.20
CA ALA A 17 -20.57 29.87 -2.61
C ALA A 17 -19.35 29.74 -3.51
N ASN A 18 -19.36 30.36 -4.70
CA ASN A 18 -18.23 30.35 -5.65
C ASN A 18 -17.66 28.95 -5.95
N ASN A 19 -18.50 27.95 -6.14
CA ASN A 19 -18.10 26.55 -6.34
C ASN A 19 -17.34 25.93 -5.15
N GLN A 20 -17.39 26.52 -3.97
CA GLN A 20 -16.77 25.99 -2.74
C GLN A 20 -17.85 25.43 -1.81
N ILE A 21 -17.51 24.32 -1.17
CA ILE A 21 -18.36 23.70 -0.14
C ILE A 21 -18.31 24.56 1.11
N THR A 22 -19.47 25.01 1.61
CA THR A 22 -19.54 25.73 2.89
C THR A 22 -19.35 24.77 4.07
N VAL A 23 -18.88 25.29 5.22
CA VAL A 23 -18.72 24.49 6.45
C VAL A 23 -20.03 23.85 6.87
N ASP A 24 -21.13 24.56 6.78
CA ASP A 24 -22.46 24.03 7.12
C ASP A 24 -22.88 22.87 6.20
N LEU A 25 -22.66 22.99 4.91
CA LEU A 25 -22.97 21.93 3.96
C LEU A 25 -22.12 20.68 4.26
N ALA A 26 -20.82 20.85 4.50
CA ALA A 26 -19.91 19.75 4.81
C ALA A 26 -20.30 19.03 6.11
N LEU A 27 -20.68 19.76 7.16
CA LEU A 27 -21.12 19.18 8.43
C LEU A 27 -22.48 18.48 8.35
N ASN A 28 -23.39 18.99 7.51
CA ASN A 28 -24.70 18.36 7.30
C ASN A 28 -24.65 17.20 6.31
N GLN A 29 -23.60 17.10 5.50
CA GLN A 29 -23.38 16.03 4.53
C GLN A 29 -21.97 15.47 4.67
N PRO A 30 -21.68 14.65 5.68
CA PRO A 30 -20.35 14.09 5.95
C PRO A 30 -19.76 13.31 4.77
N ALA A 31 -20.63 12.76 3.90
CA ALA A 31 -20.21 12.08 2.67
C ALA A 31 -19.34 12.96 1.74
N LEU A 32 -19.51 14.28 1.77
CA LEU A 32 -18.66 15.21 1.02
C LEU A 32 -17.21 15.22 1.58
N ILE A 33 -17.09 15.12 2.89
CA ILE A 33 -15.78 15.03 3.56
C ILE A 33 -15.14 13.67 3.27
N THR A 34 -15.91 12.58 3.35
CA THR A 34 -15.45 11.23 2.98
C THR A 34 -14.90 11.21 1.56
N ARG A 35 -15.65 11.72 0.59
CA ARG A 35 -15.22 11.80 -0.80
C ARG A 35 -13.95 12.62 -0.96
N ARG A 36 -13.85 13.76 -0.29
CA ARG A 36 -12.64 14.60 -0.34
C ARG A 36 -11.41 13.89 0.26
N ILE A 37 -11.57 13.20 1.40
CA ILE A 37 -10.48 12.40 1.99
C ILE A 37 -10.09 11.30 1.01
N SER A 38 -11.04 10.58 0.42
CA SER A 38 -10.79 9.54 -0.58
C SER A 38 -10.02 10.09 -1.78
N ASP A 39 -10.45 11.21 -2.36
CA ASP A 39 -9.77 11.84 -3.50
C ASP A 39 -8.33 12.26 -3.18
N LEU A 40 -8.08 12.73 -1.95
CA LEU A 40 -6.74 13.11 -1.49
C LEU A 40 -5.83 11.90 -1.21
N THR A 41 -6.41 10.74 -0.88
CA THR A 41 -5.67 9.56 -0.44
C THR A 41 -5.36 8.58 -1.56
N LEU A 42 -6.22 8.46 -2.58
CA LEU A 42 -6.15 7.42 -3.63
C LEU A 42 -4.80 7.34 -4.36
N GLN A 43 -4.13 8.48 -4.56
CA GLN A 43 -2.85 8.53 -5.29
C GLN A 43 -1.61 8.24 -4.41
N LYS A 44 -1.76 8.03 -3.10
CA LYS A 44 -0.65 7.96 -2.14
C LYS A 44 -0.53 6.62 -1.41
N PHE A 45 -1.48 5.70 -1.62
CA PHE A 45 -1.43 4.40 -0.97
C PHE A 45 -0.49 3.43 -1.67
N ILE A 46 0.32 2.73 -0.88
CA ILE A 46 1.13 1.59 -1.31
C ILE A 46 0.26 0.32 -1.37
N ALA A 47 -0.69 0.19 -0.46
CA ALA A 47 -1.48 -1.02 -0.29
C ALA A 47 -2.15 -1.51 -1.58
N PRO A 48 -2.81 -0.67 -2.42
CA PRO A 48 -3.43 -1.13 -3.67
C PRO A 48 -2.44 -1.59 -4.76
N LEU A 49 -1.15 -1.27 -4.61
CA LEU A 49 -0.12 -1.76 -5.53
C LEU A 49 0.27 -3.21 -5.23
N ILE A 50 0.15 -3.62 -3.97
CA ILE A 50 0.62 -4.89 -3.44
C ILE A 50 -0.53 -5.87 -3.22
N PHE A 51 -1.64 -5.37 -2.66
CA PHE A 51 -2.82 -6.13 -2.28
C PHE A 51 -3.97 -5.88 -3.25
N THR A 52 -4.75 -6.92 -3.50
CA THR A 52 -6.03 -6.84 -4.23
C THR A 52 -7.18 -7.08 -3.25
N SER A 53 -8.42 -6.79 -3.66
CA SER A 53 -9.59 -7.20 -2.88
C SER A 53 -9.86 -8.69 -3.12
N SER A 54 -10.19 -9.43 -2.06
CA SER A 54 -10.65 -10.82 -2.18
C SER A 54 -12.04 -10.93 -2.81
N GLY A 55 -12.78 -9.81 -2.88
CA GLY A 55 -14.16 -9.76 -3.35
C GLY A 55 -15.17 -10.37 -2.36
N GLN A 56 -14.75 -10.75 -1.17
CA GLN A 56 -15.62 -11.29 -0.13
C GLN A 56 -15.98 -10.21 0.90
N ALA A 57 -17.21 -10.25 1.38
CA ALA A 57 -17.64 -9.37 2.47
C ALA A 57 -16.97 -9.81 3.78
N VAL A 58 -16.35 -8.87 4.46
CA VAL A 58 -15.76 -9.09 5.79
C VAL A 58 -16.86 -8.95 6.83
N THR A 59 -17.07 -9.99 7.63
CA THR A 59 -18.05 -9.99 8.71
C THR A 59 -17.49 -10.72 9.94
N GLY A 60 -17.82 -10.21 11.13
CA GLY A 60 -17.42 -10.86 12.39
C GLY A 60 -16.00 -10.58 12.85
N GLY A 61 -15.39 -9.47 12.37
CA GLY A 61 -14.13 -8.95 12.90
C GLY A 61 -12.87 -9.71 12.48
N ALA A 62 -12.96 -10.73 11.61
CA ALA A 62 -11.80 -11.44 11.08
C ALA A 62 -12.11 -12.22 9.80
N VAL A 63 -11.08 -12.46 9.00
CA VAL A 63 -11.12 -13.27 7.77
C VAL A 63 -10.16 -14.43 7.91
N ARG A 64 -10.65 -15.66 7.66
CA ARG A 64 -9.81 -16.86 7.53
C ARG A 64 -9.33 -16.95 6.08
N TYR A 65 -8.05 -17.18 5.89
CA TYR A 65 -7.45 -17.35 4.57
C TYR A 65 -6.38 -18.44 4.60
N GLN A 66 -6.05 -18.96 3.44
CA GLN A 66 -4.97 -19.91 3.27
C GLN A 66 -3.72 -19.18 2.79
N GLN A 67 -2.55 -19.60 3.28
CA GLN A 67 -1.27 -19.03 2.90
C GLN A 67 -0.51 -20.05 2.06
N ALA A 68 0.05 -19.58 0.94
CA ALA A 68 0.89 -20.36 0.03
C ALA A 68 2.12 -20.93 0.74
N THR A 69 2.46 -22.16 0.42
CA THR A 69 3.66 -22.86 0.89
C THR A 69 4.65 -23.06 -0.27
N ALA A 70 5.91 -23.38 0.03
CA ALA A 70 6.94 -23.61 -0.98
C ALA A 70 6.58 -24.73 -1.98
N ASN A 71 5.79 -25.70 -1.54
CA ASN A 71 5.42 -26.86 -2.34
C ASN A 71 3.97 -26.79 -2.86
N GLU A 72 3.35 -25.61 -2.84
CA GLU A 72 1.91 -25.46 -3.20
C GLU A 72 1.59 -26.01 -4.60
N LEU A 73 2.50 -25.81 -5.56
CA LEU A 73 2.32 -26.24 -6.95
C LEU A 73 2.77 -27.68 -7.22
N TYR A 74 3.32 -28.35 -6.20
CA TYR A 74 3.85 -29.69 -6.32
C TYR A 74 3.09 -30.66 -5.46
N THR A 75 3.13 -31.94 -5.87
CA THR A 75 2.54 -33.02 -5.07
C THR A 75 3.46 -33.40 -3.91
N SER A 76 2.87 -33.91 -2.82
CA SER A 76 3.57 -34.34 -1.60
C SER A 76 4.61 -35.45 -1.83
N ARG A 77 4.49 -36.15 -2.94
CA ARG A 77 5.38 -37.20 -3.41
C ARG A 77 5.64 -37.01 -4.91
N ASP A 78 6.84 -37.33 -5.35
CA ASP A 78 7.20 -37.29 -6.76
C ASP A 78 6.48 -38.39 -7.57
N ILE A 79 6.36 -38.15 -8.88
CA ILE A 79 5.85 -39.14 -9.82
C ILE A 79 6.95 -40.15 -10.13
N GLU A 80 6.58 -41.40 -10.23
CA GLU A 80 7.53 -42.50 -10.49
C GLU A 80 7.20 -43.19 -11.82
N GLN A 81 8.23 -43.70 -12.48
CA GLN A 81 8.06 -44.53 -13.69
C GLN A 81 7.51 -45.89 -13.28
N ARG A 82 6.37 -46.28 -13.82
CA ARG A 82 5.73 -47.56 -13.56
C ARG A 82 6.26 -48.66 -14.50
N GLY A 83 6.54 -49.83 -13.93
CA GLY A 83 6.73 -51.05 -14.71
C GLY A 83 5.42 -51.65 -15.21
N PRO A 84 5.45 -52.61 -16.15
CA PRO A 84 4.26 -53.37 -16.57
C PRO A 84 3.65 -54.10 -15.35
N THR A 85 2.35 -53.93 -15.12
CA THR A 85 1.57 -54.50 -14.00
C THR A 85 1.71 -53.81 -12.63
N ASP A 86 2.59 -52.81 -12.45
CA ASP A 86 2.69 -52.06 -11.21
C ASP A 86 1.59 -50.98 -11.10
N GLU A 87 1.28 -50.53 -9.90
CA GLU A 87 0.41 -49.38 -9.64
C GLU A 87 1.16 -48.06 -9.70
N TYR A 88 0.49 -46.99 -10.14
CA TYR A 88 1.03 -45.63 -9.99
C TYR A 88 0.97 -45.19 -8.52
N PRO A 89 1.96 -44.44 -8.04
CA PRO A 89 1.94 -43.91 -6.68
C PRO A 89 0.75 -42.93 -6.51
N THR A 90 0.09 -43.02 -5.36
CA THR A 90 -0.90 -42.03 -4.98
C THR A 90 -0.19 -40.73 -4.60
N VAL A 91 -0.51 -39.64 -5.28
CA VAL A 91 0.02 -38.31 -5.04
C VAL A 91 -1.09 -37.35 -4.65
N THR A 92 -0.83 -36.49 -3.66
CA THR A 92 -1.78 -35.50 -3.16
C THR A 92 -1.11 -34.13 -3.08
N ALA A 93 -1.85 -33.05 -3.23
CA ALA A 93 -1.34 -31.73 -2.92
C ALA A 93 -1.12 -31.55 -1.42
N ASP A 94 -0.15 -30.77 -1.04
CA ASP A 94 0.06 -30.40 0.37
C ASP A 94 -1.08 -29.52 0.88
N ARG A 95 -1.36 -29.63 2.17
CA ARG A 95 -2.38 -28.80 2.80
C ARG A 95 -1.82 -27.42 3.07
N LEU A 96 -2.52 -26.39 2.60
CA LEU A 96 -2.15 -24.99 2.86
C LEU A 96 -2.37 -24.62 4.33
N ASP A 97 -1.50 -23.76 4.84
CA ASP A 97 -1.59 -23.21 6.19
C ASP A 97 -2.79 -22.25 6.33
N GLU A 98 -3.64 -22.50 7.30
CA GLU A 98 -4.74 -21.59 7.62
C GLU A 98 -4.26 -20.47 8.54
N LYS A 99 -4.58 -19.24 8.16
CA LYS A 99 -4.27 -18.01 8.91
C LYS A 99 -5.54 -17.23 9.20
N LEU A 100 -5.47 -16.35 10.20
CA LEU A 100 -6.56 -15.47 10.59
C LEU A 100 -6.10 -14.02 10.50
N ALA A 101 -6.72 -13.25 9.63
CA ALA A 101 -6.55 -11.80 9.55
C ALA A 101 -7.64 -11.12 10.37
N LYS A 102 -7.25 -10.30 11.34
CA LYS A 102 -8.18 -9.53 12.18
C LYS A 102 -8.46 -8.17 11.56
N VAL A 103 -9.69 -7.69 11.76
CA VAL A 103 -10.07 -6.31 11.45
C VAL A 103 -9.30 -5.36 12.36
N GLU A 104 -8.79 -4.30 11.79
CA GLU A 104 -8.12 -3.21 12.50
C GLU A 104 -9.01 -1.96 12.38
N ASP A 105 -9.19 -1.20 13.46
CA ASP A 105 -9.94 0.06 13.46
C ASP A 105 -8.97 1.24 13.47
N TRP A 106 -9.06 2.08 12.44
CA TRP A 106 -8.17 3.22 12.23
C TRP A 106 -8.97 4.48 11.92
N GLY A 107 -8.94 5.43 12.81
CA GLY A 107 -9.69 6.66 12.62
C GLY A 107 -9.09 7.83 13.38
N GLY A 108 -9.71 8.98 13.17
CA GLY A 108 -9.36 10.21 13.86
C GLY A 108 -10.52 11.20 13.80
N LYS A 109 -10.52 12.14 14.73
CA LYS A 109 -11.52 13.20 14.78
C LYS A 109 -10.88 14.56 14.99
N PHE A 110 -11.53 15.59 14.48
CA PHE A 110 -11.15 16.97 14.70
C PHE A 110 -12.36 17.83 15.05
N PRO A 111 -12.19 18.88 15.87
CA PRO A 111 -13.25 19.81 16.23
C PRO A 111 -13.37 20.95 15.22
N ILE A 112 -14.58 21.47 15.06
CA ILE A 112 -14.89 22.73 14.38
C ILE A 112 -15.75 23.56 15.33
N SER A 113 -15.29 24.75 15.72
CA SER A 113 -16.03 25.61 16.62
C SER A 113 -17.28 26.19 15.96
N ASP A 114 -18.32 26.47 16.77
CA ASP A 114 -19.53 27.15 16.29
C ASP A 114 -19.21 28.54 15.70
N GLU A 115 -18.15 29.19 16.16
CA GLU A 115 -17.67 30.46 15.62
C GLU A 115 -17.08 30.29 14.21
N ALA A 116 -16.26 29.26 14.00
CA ALA A 116 -15.69 28.92 12.68
C ALA A 116 -16.82 28.56 11.70
N ARG A 117 -17.83 27.82 12.17
CA ARG A 117 -19.03 27.49 11.40
C ARG A 117 -19.81 28.73 11.00
N LYS A 118 -20.11 29.63 11.96
CA LYS A 118 -20.85 30.88 11.70
C LYS A 118 -20.12 31.83 10.76
N ARG A 119 -18.78 31.86 10.84
CA ARG A 119 -17.93 32.70 9.97
C ARG A 119 -17.63 32.02 8.64
N ASN A 120 -18.13 30.83 8.40
CA ASN A 120 -17.84 30.00 7.22
C ASN A 120 -16.32 29.84 6.97
N ASN A 121 -15.57 29.48 8.01
CA ASN A 121 -14.11 29.29 7.92
C ASN A 121 -13.76 27.98 7.18
N VAL A 122 -13.91 27.99 5.86
CA VAL A 122 -13.62 26.84 4.99
C VAL A 122 -12.14 26.45 5.04
N THR A 123 -11.24 27.40 5.32
CA THR A 123 -9.80 27.15 5.40
C THR A 123 -9.49 26.20 6.56
N GLU A 124 -10.11 26.39 7.71
CA GLU A 124 -9.91 25.51 8.87
C GLU A 124 -10.41 24.09 8.61
N LEU A 125 -11.61 23.94 8.04
CA LEU A 125 -12.15 22.64 7.61
C LEU A 125 -11.20 21.95 6.62
N ASN A 126 -10.76 22.64 5.59
CA ASN A 126 -9.87 22.11 4.58
C ASN A 126 -8.53 21.67 5.14
N ARG A 127 -7.93 22.48 6.02
CA ARG A 127 -6.66 22.17 6.68
C ARG A 127 -6.77 20.90 7.52
N ASN A 128 -7.80 20.80 8.35
CA ASN A 128 -8.00 19.65 9.23
C ASN A 128 -8.32 18.38 8.43
N THR A 129 -9.13 18.49 7.37
CA THR A 129 -9.43 17.36 6.47
C THR A 129 -8.17 16.87 5.77
N THR A 130 -7.33 17.78 5.26
CA THR A 130 -6.05 17.41 4.62
C THR A 130 -5.07 16.78 5.61
N ALA A 131 -4.98 17.32 6.84
CA ALA A 131 -4.14 16.77 7.89
C ALA A 131 -4.57 15.34 8.28
N LEU A 132 -5.89 15.13 8.45
CA LEU A 132 -6.45 13.82 8.76
C LEU A 132 -6.19 12.82 7.62
N SER A 133 -6.44 13.20 6.37
CA SER A 133 -6.17 12.41 5.18
C SER A 133 -4.70 11.96 5.13
N ASN A 134 -3.76 12.90 5.27
CA ASN A 134 -2.32 12.57 5.25
C ASN A 134 -1.93 11.64 6.40
N THR A 135 -2.58 11.75 7.56
CA THR A 135 -2.33 10.89 8.72
C THR A 135 -2.84 9.47 8.47
N ILE A 136 -4.04 9.33 7.88
CA ILE A 136 -4.61 8.03 7.48
C ILE A 136 -3.69 7.34 6.47
N VAL A 137 -3.29 8.03 5.39
CA VAL A 137 -2.35 7.49 4.38
C VAL A 137 -1.06 7.01 5.03
N ARG A 138 -0.47 7.85 5.88
CA ARG A 138 0.77 7.50 6.57
C ARG A 138 0.61 6.22 7.41
N LYS A 139 -0.49 6.09 8.11
CA LYS A 139 -0.76 4.94 8.98
C LYS A 139 -0.99 3.66 8.19
N VAL A 140 -1.83 3.71 7.15
CA VAL A 140 -2.11 2.57 6.28
C VAL A 140 -0.83 2.10 5.57
N ASN A 141 -0.03 3.02 5.02
CA ASN A 141 1.23 2.67 4.38
C ASN A 141 2.23 2.05 5.36
N THR A 142 2.32 2.56 6.60
CA THR A 142 3.17 1.95 7.64
C THR A 142 2.69 0.55 7.98
N ARG A 143 1.38 0.34 8.08
CA ARG A 143 0.80 -0.98 8.35
C ARG A 143 1.01 -1.96 7.20
N THR A 144 0.90 -1.48 5.95
CA THR A 144 1.22 -2.25 4.76
C THR A 144 2.66 -2.79 4.82
N ILE A 145 3.62 -1.92 5.05
CA ILE A 145 5.04 -2.33 5.17
C ILE A 145 5.24 -3.31 6.33
N ALA A 146 4.60 -3.09 7.47
CA ALA A 146 4.69 -4.01 8.61
C ALA A 146 4.10 -5.40 8.29
N ALA A 147 3.02 -5.47 7.49
CA ALA A 147 2.46 -6.73 7.03
C ALA A 147 3.43 -7.49 6.10
N LEU A 148 4.11 -6.76 5.19
CA LEU A 148 5.15 -7.34 4.33
C LEU A 148 6.33 -7.84 5.15
N ASP A 149 6.85 -7.03 6.09
CA ASP A 149 7.97 -7.43 6.95
C ASP A 149 7.65 -8.70 7.76
N ALA A 150 6.42 -8.80 8.29
CA ALA A 150 5.98 -9.99 9.02
C ALA A 150 5.96 -11.24 8.11
N ALA A 151 5.45 -11.11 6.88
CA ALA A 151 5.41 -12.20 5.90
C ALA A 151 6.83 -12.63 5.47
N ILE A 152 7.69 -11.67 5.17
CA ILE A 152 9.09 -11.89 4.79
C ILE A 152 9.87 -12.57 5.93
N THR A 153 9.66 -12.13 7.18
CA THR A 153 10.28 -12.72 8.36
C THR A 153 9.86 -14.18 8.55
N ALA A 154 8.61 -14.50 8.26
CA ALA A 154 8.10 -15.88 8.34
C ALA A 154 8.77 -16.81 7.31
N LEU A 155 9.20 -16.29 6.15
CA LEU A 155 9.97 -17.04 5.14
C LEU A 155 11.45 -17.25 5.53
N GLY A 156 11.95 -16.57 6.56
CA GLY A 156 13.35 -16.62 6.96
C GLY A 156 14.29 -16.11 5.87
N GLY A 157 15.38 -16.82 5.61
CA GLY A 157 16.40 -16.41 4.63
C GLY A 157 15.91 -16.30 3.19
N ALA A 158 14.87 -17.01 2.81
CA ALA A 158 14.29 -16.97 1.46
C ALA A 158 13.58 -15.63 1.15
N GLY A 159 13.08 -14.95 2.18
CA GLY A 159 12.37 -13.68 2.02
C GLY A 159 13.26 -12.45 1.80
N THR A 160 14.60 -12.59 1.93
CA THR A 160 15.52 -11.44 1.85
C THR A 160 16.78 -11.76 1.03
N PHE A 161 17.32 -10.75 0.35
CA PHE A 161 18.66 -10.84 -0.22
C PHE A 161 19.43 -9.53 -0.10
N VAL A 162 20.75 -9.62 -0.15
CA VAL A 162 21.63 -8.45 -0.14
C VAL A 162 21.85 -7.98 -1.57
N GLY A 163 21.49 -6.72 -1.83
CA GLY A 163 21.71 -6.02 -3.09
C GLY A 163 23.08 -5.36 -3.16
N LYS A 164 23.26 -4.52 -4.16
CA LYS A 164 24.47 -3.72 -4.38
C LYS A 164 24.29 -2.32 -3.81
N ASN A 165 25.39 -1.64 -3.55
CA ASN A 165 25.35 -0.25 -3.11
C ASN A 165 24.98 0.67 -4.28
N TRP A 166 23.79 1.24 -4.26
CA TRP A 166 23.29 2.14 -5.30
C TRP A 166 23.81 3.57 -5.15
N SER A 167 24.25 3.94 -3.93
CA SER A 167 24.73 5.32 -3.66
C SER A 167 26.06 5.64 -4.31
N THR A 168 26.89 4.63 -4.56
CA THR A 168 28.24 4.76 -5.13
C THR A 168 28.33 4.27 -6.57
N ALA A 169 27.21 3.83 -7.15
CA ALA A 169 27.20 3.28 -8.51
C ALA A 169 27.41 4.39 -9.56
N VAL A 170 28.35 4.19 -10.46
CA VAL A 170 28.72 5.13 -11.55
C VAL A 170 28.73 4.37 -12.87
N THR A 171 27.94 4.83 -13.84
CA THR A 171 27.87 4.20 -15.18
C THR A 171 28.91 4.73 -16.17
N ASN A 172 29.38 5.96 -15.96
CA ASN A 172 30.30 6.66 -16.86
C ASN A 172 31.43 7.33 -16.08
N GLY A 173 32.59 7.55 -16.71
CA GLY A 173 33.71 8.25 -16.11
C GLY A 173 35.03 7.46 -16.20
N VAL A 174 36.03 7.90 -15.44
CA VAL A 174 37.37 7.30 -15.45
C VAL A 174 37.40 5.90 -14.83
N SER A 175 36.48 5.62 -13.89
CA SER A 175 36.38 4.32 -13.21
C SER A 175 34.92 3.93 -13.04
N PRO A 176 34.28 3.42 -14.09
CA PRO A 176 32.88 2.99 -14.00
C PRO A 176 32.75 1.74 -13.12
N THR A 177 31.62 1.64 -12.43
CA THR A 177 31.27 0.47 -11.63
C THR A 177 31.08 -0.73 -12.55
N ALA A 178 31.61 -1.91 -12.16
CA ALA A 178 31.42 -3.12 -12.94
C ALA A 178 29.93 -3.48 -13.08
N ASN A 179 29.52 -4.01 -14.24
CA ASN A 179 28.11 -4.27 -14.54
C ASN A 179 27.40 -5.14 -13.52
N ASN A 180 28.10 -6.09 -12.90
CA ASN A 180 27.59 -6.97 -11.85
C ASN A 180 27.45 -6.29 -10.48
N ALA A 181 27.92 -5.07 -10.34
CA ALA A 181 27.82 -4.25 -9.13
C ALA A 181 26.89 -3.03 -9.30
N LEU A 182 26.32 -2.86 -10.50
CA LEU A 182 25.32 -1.84 -10.78
C LEU A 182 23.93 -2.25 -10.25
N PRO A 183 23.03 -1.28 -9.98
CA PRO A 183 21.66 -1.54 -9.55
C PRO A 183 20.86 -2.51 -10.43
N GLN A 184 21.11 -2.50 -11.74
CA GLN A 184 20.48 -3.42 -12.70
C GLN A 184 20.73 -4.91 -12.37
N SER A 185 21.84 -5.23 -11.72
CA SER A 185 22.14 -6.60 -11.30
C SER A 185 21.19 -7.09 -10.20
N ASP A 186 20.68 -6.17 -9.38
CA ASP A 186 19.70 -6.51 -8.32
C ASP A 186 18.34 -6.80 -8.92
N PHE A 187 17.94 -6.10 -10.00
CA PHE A 187 16.71 -6.40 -10.74
C PHE A 187 16.73 -7.81 -11.33
N ALA A 188 17.84 -8.17 -11.99
CA ALA A 188 18.04 -9.50 -12.54
C ALA A 188 18.10 -10.57 -11.45
N LYS A 189 18.79 -10.28 -10.33
CA LYS A 189 18.92 -11.21 -9.20
C LYS A 189 17.58 -11.46 -8.51
N ALA A 190 16.74 -10.44 -8.36
CA ALA A 190 15.41 -10.62 -7.78
C ALA A 190 14.59 -11.62 -8.59
N GLN A 191 14.55 -11.46 -9.93
CA GLN A 191 13.81 -12.39 -10.79
C GLN A 191 14.43 -13.79 -10.81
N LEU A 192 15.76 -13.90 -10.84
CA LEU A 192 16.45 -15.19 -10.74
C LEU A 192 16.03 -15.96 -9.49
N LEU A 193 15.93 -15.29 -8.34
CA LEU A 193 15.50 -15.93 -7.09
C LEU A 193 14.03 -16.36 -7.13
N ALA A 194 13.15 -15.62 -7.82
CA ALA A 194 11.76 -16.02 -8.03
C ALA A 194 11.67 -17.26 -8.94
N ASP A 195 12.45 -17.27 -10.02
CA ASP A 195 12.48 -18.39 -10.96
C ASP A 195 13.04 -19.67 -10.30
N GLN A 196 13.99 -19.53 -9.36
CA GLN A 196 14.53 -20.65 -8.58
C GLN A 196 13.54 -21.23 -7.56
N ASP A 197 12.58 -20.44 -7.08
CA ASP A 197 11.50 -20.95 -6.23
C ASP A 197 10.47 -21.79 -7.01
N GLU A 198 10.47 -21.69 -8.34
CA GLU A 198 9.58 -22.43 -9.26
C GLU A 198 8.07 -22.21 -8.98
N LEU A 199 7.70 -21.09 -8.37
CA LEU A 199 6.33 -20.74 -8.03
C LEU A 199 5.65 -19.84 -9.08
N GLY A 200 6.34 -19.52 -10.19
CA GLY A 200 5.81 -18.71 -11.28
C GLY A 200 5.64 -17.22 -10.96
N VAL A 201 6.30 -16.73 -9.92
CA VAL A 201 6.23 -15.32 -9.47
C VAL A 201 7.04 -14.41 -10.39
N THR A 202 6.46 -13.27 -10.77
CA THR A 202 7.15 -12.24 -11.58
C THR A 202 7.23 -10.93 -10.83
N TYR A 203 8.43 -10.51 -10.46
CA TYR A 203 8.65 -9.25 -9.74
C TYR A 203 8.61 -8.05 -10.67
N ASN A 204 7.47 -7.40 -10.74
CA ASN A 204 7.20 -6.24 -11.59
C ASN A 204 7.05 -4.92 -10.83
N LEU A 205 7.09 -4.93 -9.49
CA LEU A 205 6.95 -3.75 -8.63
C LEU A 205 8.13 -3.63 -7.68
N TRP A 206 8.78 -2.47 -7.69
CA TRP A 206 9.83 -2.13 -6.73
C TRP A 206 9.39 -0.92 -5.89
N ILE A 207 9.36 -1.09 -4.57
CA ILE A 207 9.04 -0.04 -3.62
C ILE A 207 10.32 0.33 -2.89
N VAL A 208 10.83 1.53 -3.14
CA VAL A 208 12.12 2.02 -2.65
C VAL A 208 11.95 3.25 -1.77
N ASN A 209 12.96 3.53 -0.96
CA ASN A 209 13.04 4.83 -0.28
C ASN A 209 13.35 5.94 -1.32
N PRO A 210 12.92 7.18 -1.12
CA PRO A 210 13.25 8.30 -1.99
C PRO A 210 14.75 8.50 -2.23
N GLN A 211 15.61 8.13 -1.27
CA GLN A 211 17.06 8.19 -1.44
C GLN A 211 17.53 7.23 -2.54
N GLU A 212 17.07 5.99 -2.52
CA GLU A 212 17.42 4.99 -3.53
C GLU A 212 16.84 5.34 -4.90
N ALA A 213 15.62 5.92 -4.94
CA ALA A 213 15.05 6.44 -6.17
C ALA A 213 15.91 7.58 -6.76
N ALA A 214 16.41 8.49 -5.91
CA ALA A 214 17.32 9.56 -6.33
C ALA A 214 18.68 9.01 -6.81
N ASN A 215 19.22 7.99 -6.13
CA ASN A 215 20.45 7.32 -6.54
C ASN A 215 20.31 6.69 -7.94
N LEU A 216 19.19 5.97 -8.19
CA LEU A 216 18.89 5.43 -9.52
C LEU A 216 18.79 6.51 -10.60
N ALA A 217 18.06 7.60 -10.30
CA ALA A 217 17.93 8.73 -11.22
C ALA A 217 19.28 9.38 -11.52
N THR A 218 20.16 9.50 -10.53
CA THR A 218 21.50 10.06 -10.70
C THR A 218 22.40 9.14 -11.52
N THR A 219 22.33 7.83 -11.26
CA THR A 219 23.18 6.82 -11.92
C THR A 219 22.83 6.65 -13.39
N TYR A 220 21.54 6.57 -13.73
CA TYR A 220 21.08 6.26 -15.09
C TYR A 220 20.56 7.47 -15.86
N GLY A 221 20.20 8.56 -15.17
CA GLY A 221 19.66 9.75 -15.82
C GLY A 221 18.49 9.43 -16.78
N PRO A 222 18.50 9.93 -18.01
CA PRO A 222 17.42 9.67 -18.99
C PRO A 222 17.27 8.20 -19.40
N ALA A 223 18.30 7.37 -19.22
CA ALA A 223 18.27 5.94 -19.55
C ALA A 223 17.50 5.10 -18.51
N LEU A 224 17.15 5.68 -17.34
CA LEU A 224 16.45 4.96 -16.29
C LEU A 224 15.11 4.37 -16.77
N GLN A 225 14.32 5.14 -17.50
CA GLN A 225 13.03 4.66 -18.01
C GLN A 225 13.20 3.46 -18.94
N ALA A 226 14.13 3.53 -19.88
CA ALA A 226 14.40 2.41 -20.79
C ALA A 226 14.87 1.14 -20.04
N LEU A 227 15.64 1.33 -18.97
CA LEU A 227 16.06 0.22 -18.10
C LEU A 227 14.87 -0.43 -17.38
N LEU A 228 14.00 0.39 -16.78
CA LEU A 228 12.79 -0.11 -16.10
C LEU A 228 11.84 -0.82 -17.06
N ASP A 229 11.66 -0.27 -18.25
CA ASP A 229 10.82 -0.87 -19.31
C ASP A 229 11.39 -2.21 -19.80
N TYR A 230 12.72 -2.33 -19.92
CA TYR A 230 13.38 -3.58 -20.28
C TYR A 230 13.10 -4.71 -19.28
N TYR A 231 13.19 -4.41 -17.97
CA TYR A 231 12.87 -5.35 -16.89
C TYR A 231 11.38 -5.43 -16.57
N LYS A 232 10.53 -4.62 -17.21
CA LYS A 232 9.08 -4.49 -16.93
C LYS A 232 8.79 -4.15 -15.47
N ILE A 233 9.59 -3.26 -14.89
CA ILE A 233 9.53 -2.86 -13.49
C ILE A 233 8.82 -1.51 -13.35
N GLU A 234 7.83 -1.46 -12.46
CA GLU A 234 7.26 -0.21 -11.95
C GLU A 234 8.00 0.19 -10.67
N LEU A 235 8.56 1.39 -10.66
CA LEU A 235 9.28 1.93 -9.50
C LEU A 235 8.37 2.87 -8.71
N PHE A 236 8.14 2.55 -7.43
CA PHE A 236 7.37 3.38 -6.51
C PHE A 236 8.25 3.85 -5.36
N SER A 237 8.24 5.16 -5.08
CA SER A 237 9.05 5.76 -4.02
C SER A 237 8.19 6.07 -2.79
N SER A 238 8.65 5.65 -1.60
CA SER A 238 7.96 5.92 -0.34
C SER A 238 8.89 6.09 0.86
N ASN A 239 8.65 7.14 1.64
CA ASN A 239 9.34 7.38 2.92
C ASN A 239 9.02 6.33 4.02
N ARG A 240 8.14 5.37 3.75
CA ARG A 240 7.83 4.29 4.71
C ARG A 240 8.79 3.13 4.59
N VAL A 241 9.50 3.05 3.48
CA VAL A 241 10.62 2.12 3.29
C VAL A 241 11.86 2.69 3.98
N THR A 242 12.58 1.87 4.72
CA THR A 242 13.83 2.26 5.38
C THR A 242 14.90 2.54 4.32
N ALA A 243 15.69 3.60 4.48
CA ALA A 243 16.83 3.88 3.60
C ALA A 243 17.79 2.68 3.55
N GLY A 244 18.40 2.44 2.40
CA GLY A 244 19.24 1.27 2.17
C GLY A 244 18.47 -0.04 1.95
N THR A 245 17.13 0.00 1.87
CA THR A 245 16.29 -1.17 1.62
C THR A 245 15.27 -0.91 0.50
N ALA A 246 14.78 -1.99 -0.09
CA ALA A 246 13.66 -1.97 -1.03
C ALA A 246 12.78 -3.20 -0.84
N TYR A 247 11.53 -3.11 -1.27
CA TYR A 247 10.64 -4.26 -1.39
C TYR A 247 10.38 -4.52 -2.87
N VAL A 248 10.53 -5.77 -3.24
CA VAL A 248 10.27 -6.26 -4.59
C VAL A 248 9.05 -7.14 -4.52
N ALA A 249 8.07 -6.90 -5.35
CA ALA A 249 6.82 -7.64 -5.31
C ALA A 249 6.23 -7.89 -6.69
N GLU A 250 5.40 -8.90 -6.78
CA GLU A 250 4.46 -9.03 -7.86
C GLU A 250 3.23 -8.18 -7.54
N ARG A 251 2.91 -7.26 -8.44
CA ARG A 251 1.81 -6.32 -8.25
C ARG A 251 0.48 -7.05 -8.06
N GLY A 252 -0.19 -6.78 -6.94
CA GLY A 252 -1.51 -7.32 -6.64
C GLY A 252 -1.58 -8.81 -6.30
N ALA A 253 -0.45 -9.52 -6.21
CA ALA A 253 -0.40 -10.97 -5.99
C ALA A 253 0.02 -11.37 -4.57
N VAL A 254 0.45 -10.43 -3.74
CA VAL A 254 0.98 -10.73 -2.41
C VAL A 254 -0.13 -11.14 -1.43
N GLY A 255 -1.33 -10.59 -1.60
CA GLY A 255 -2.44 -10.89 -0.71
C GLY A 255 -3.66 -10.02 -0.95
N PHE A 256 -4.50 -9.91 0.08
CA PHE A 256 -5.72 -9.12 0.00
C PHE A 256 -5.76 -7.98 1.03
N LEU A 257 -6.46 -6.93 0.65
CA LEU A 257 -6.90 -5.83 1.50
C LEU A 257 -8.40 -5.64 1.31
N ASP A 258 -9.15 -6.02 2.31
CA ASP A 258 -10.59 -5.84 2.34
C ASP A 258 -10.99 -4.93 3.51
N TYR A 259 -12.23 -4.50 3.51
CA TYR A 259 -12.76 -3.60 4.52
C TYR A 259 -14.04 -4.20 5.11
N GLU A 260 -14.13 -4.28 6.43
CA GLU A 260 -15.41 -4.53 7.10
C GLU A 260 -16.30 -3.30 6.99
N GLU A 261 -15.69 -2.12 7.15
CA GLU A 261 -16.31 -0.85 6.83
C GLU A 261 -15.30 0.02 6.07
N GLY A 262 -15.74 0.53 4.90
CA GLY A 262 -14.95 1.45 4.10
C GLY A 262 -14.76 2.78 4.81
N LEU A 263 -13.96 3.67 4.22
CA LEU A 263 -13.76 5.00 4.78
C LEU A 263 -15.10 5.72 4.99
N THR A 264 -15.48 5.89 6.24
CA THR A 264 -16.72 6.52 6.67
C THR A 264 -16.43 7.77 7.47
N THR A 265 -17.25 8.80 7.28
CA THR A 265 -17.13 10.04 8.05
C THR A 265 -18.47 10.35 8.71
N GLU A 266 -18.41 10.64 9.98
CA GLU A 266 -19.55 11.07 10.79
C GLU A 266 -19.32 12.47 11.33
N SER A 267 -20.41 13.19 11.57
CA SER A 267 -20.37 14.48 12.24
C SER A 267 -21.48 14.59 13.28
N TRP A 268 -21.14 15.13 14.43
CA TRP A 268 -22.11 15.44 15.49
C TRP A 268 -21.72 16.73 16.21
N ARG A 269 -22.72 17.38 16.81
CA ARG A 269 -22.51 18.59 17.59
C ARG A 269 -22.51 18.27 19.07
N GLU A 270 -21.52 18.83 19.80
CA GLU A 270 -21.44 18.82 21.25
C GLU A 270 -21.86 20.18 21.80
N PRO A 271 -23.10 20.34 22.27
CA PRO A 271 -23.64 21.66 22.67
C PRO A 271 -22.88 22.28 23.84
N GLY A 272 -22.45 21.46 24.78
CA GLY A 272 -21.73 21.92 25.98
C GLY A 272 -20.40 22.61 25.67
N LYS A 273 -19.75 22.23 24.58
CA LYS A 273 -18.47 22.82 24.12
C LYS A 273 -18.64 23.77 22.95
N LYS A 274 -19.87 23.97 22.43
CA LYS A 274 -20.16 24.75 21.22
C LYS A 274 -19.26 24.34 20.05
N THR A 275 -19.14 23.04 19.84
CA THR A 275 -18.22 22.44 18.86
C THR A 275 -18.95 21.37 18.08
N SER A 276 -18.67 21.30 16.78
CA SER A 276 -19.04 20.16 15.93
C SER A 276 -17.79 19.28 15.75
N TRP A 277 -17.96 17.99 15.96
CA TRP A 277 -16.92 17.00 15.72
C TRP A 277 -17.09 16.39 14.35
N VAL A 278 -15.99 16.17 13.67
CA VAL A 278 -15.91 15.38 12.44
C VAL A 278 -14.96 14.22 12.70
N GLN A 279 -15.45 13.01 12.57
CA GLN A 279 -14.70 11.77 12.76
C GLN A 279 -14.68 10.99 11.44
N SER A 280 -13.50 10.55 11.02
CA SER A 280 -13.37 9.63 9.88
C SER A 280 -12.61 8.40 10.33
N TYR A 281 -13.10 7.23 9.92
CA TYR A 281 -12.52 5.94 10.28
C TYR A 281 -12.65 4.95 9.12
N VAL A 282 -11.86 3.87 9.21
CA VAL A 282 -11.82 2.78 8.24
C VAL A 282 -11.46 1.50 8.97
N LEU A 283 -12.10 0.39 8.62
CA LEU A 283 -11.87 -0.93 9.22
C LEU A 283 -11.23 -1.89 8.19
N PRO A 284 -9.93 -1.77 7.93
CA PRO A 284 -9.23 -2.64 6.98
C PRO A 284 -8.88 -4.00 7.59
N VAL A 285 -8.78 -5.00 6.72
CA VAL A 285 -8.23 -6.33 7.00
C VAL A 285 -7.11 -6.62 6.01
N PHE A 286 -5.94 -6.96 6.52
CA PHE A 286 -4.78 -7.33 5.71
C PHE A 286 -4.51 -8.82 5.81
N GLY A 287 -4.44 -9.51 4.68
CA GLY A 287 -4.02 -10.91 4.64
C GLY A 287 -2.97 -11.13 3.56
N VAL A 288 -1.85 -11.76 3.91
CA VAL A 288 -0.80 -12.15 2.97
C VAL A 288 -1.03 -13.61 2.57
N THR A 289 -1.58 -13.82 1.38
CA THR A 289 -1.87 -15.15 0.84
C THR A 289 -0.65 -15.78 0.20
N ASN A 290 0.15 -14.99 -0.52
CA ASN A 290 1.38 -15.50 -1.14
C ASN A 290 2.61 -14.71 -0.65
N PRO A 291 3.30 -15.17 0.40
CA PRO A 291 4.49 -14.50 0.91
C PRO A 291 5.69 -14.58 -0.04
N TYR A 292 5.70 -15.54 -0.99
CA TYR A 292 6.77 -15.66 -2.00
C TYR A 292 6.67 -14.59 -3.09
N SER A 293 5.49 -13.96 -3.26
CA SER A 293 5.31 -12.84 -4.20
C SER A 293 5.92 -11.52 -3.69
N VAL A 294 6.65 -11.53 -2.57
CA VAL A 294 7.38 -10.36 -2.07
C VAL A 294 8.73 -10.75 -1.47
N ARG A 295 9.75 -9.94 -1.72
CA ARG A 295 11.09 -10.06 -1.08
C ARG A 295 11.60 -8.70 -0.63
N LYS A 296 12.47 -8.70 0.37
CA LYS A 296 13.17 -7.51 0.86
C LYS A 296 14.61 -7.51 0.38
N VAL A 297 15.01 -6.41 -0.21
CA VAL A 297 16.40 -6.15 -0.61
C VAL A 297 17.04 -5.26 0.45
N THR A 298 18.23 -5.59 0.87
CA THR A 298 19.02 -4.84 1.87
C THR A 298 20.38 -4.45 1.33
N GLY A 299 21.07 -3.52 1.96
CA GLY A 299 22.43 -3.14 1.56
C GLY A 299 22.52 -2.19 0.36
N LEU A 300 21.42 -1.47 0.04
CA LEU A 300 21.39 -0.57 -1.11
C LEU A 300 22.09 0.78 -0.87
N ALA A 301 22.31 1.17 0.38
CA ALA A 301 22.97 2.42 0.75
C ALA A 301 24.42 2.26 1.23
N GLY A 302 24.94 1.04 1.33
CA GLY A 302 26.31 0.75 1.77
C GLY A 302 26.46 0.75 3.29
#